data_38b673dd46c60b5978fcae64f7946d79
#
_entry.id   38b673dd46c60b5978fcae64f7946d79
#
_cell.length_a   1.000
_cell.length_b   1.000
_cell.length_c   1.000
_cell.angle_alpha   90.00
_cell.angle_beta   90.00
_cell.angle_gamma   90.00
#
_symmetry.space_group_name_H-M   'P 1'
#
loop_
_entity.id
_entity.type
_entity.pdbx_description
1 polymer ?
#
loop_
_entity_poly.entity_id
_entity_poly.type
_entity_poly.pdbx_seq_one_letter_code
_entity_poly.pdbx_strand_id
1 'polypeptide(L)'
;MHHRWPVRARNRAGHRTTFLACPTTDRPEDPVIEASVVIPGETQPRVALTSESIDLLRKLWGQYGPLMFHQSGGCCDGSSPMCYPDGDFITSDNDVLLGTFDISQPGAEAQLIDFWMSGEQFAYWSHTFLTVDVVKGRGSGFSVEAPEGLRFLIRSRLMETATPFE
;
A
#
# COMPACT_ATOMS: atom_id res chain seq x y z
N MET A 1 -63.10 33.92 -34.43
CA MET A 1 -63.25 32.95 -33.36
C MET A 1 -61.89 32.67 -32.80
N HIS A 2 -61.48 33.34 -31.70
CA HIS A 2 -60.16 33.22 -31.10
C HIS A 2 -60.30 32.41 -29.81
N HIS A 3 -59.78 31.21 -29.79
CA HIS A 3 -59.69 30.41 -28.56
C HIS A 3 -58.41 30.77 -27.81
N ARG A 4 -58.56 31.45 -26.70
CA ARG A 4 -57.51 31.72 -25.70
C ARG A 4 -57.38 30.51 -24.77
N TRP A 5 -56.15 29.95 -24.70
CA TRP A 5 -55.82 28.97 -23.73
C TRP A 5 -55.32 29.65 -22.44
N PRO A 6 -55.70 29.16 -21.26
CA PRO A 6 -55.20 29.75 -20.00
C PRO A 6 -53.76 29.27 -19.68
N VAL A 7 -52.94 30.26 -19.38
CA VAL A 7 -51.56 30.04 -18.87
C VAL A 7 -51.66 29.54 -17.46
N ARG A 8 -51.21 28.30 -17.18
CA ARG A 8 -51.03 27.79 -15.81
C ARG A 8 -49.72 28.34 -15.24
N ALA A 9 -49.84 29.02 -14.10
CA ALA A 9 -48.72 29.43 -13.29
C ALA A 9 -47.90 28.23 -12.81
N ARG A 10 -46.58 28.23 -13.03
CA ARG A 10 -45.68 27.25 -12.49
C ARG A 10 -45.35 27.61 -11.05
N ASN A 11 -45.75 26.75 -10.13
CA ASN A 11 -45.30 26.76 -8.75
C ASN A 11 -43.78 26.53 -8.72
N ARG A 12 -43.07 27.46 -8.15
CA ARG A 12 -41.65 27.31 -7.76
C ARG A 12 -41.60 26.44 -6.49
N ALA A 13 -41.52 25.14 -6.64
CA ALA A 13 -41.05 24.27 -5.59
C ALA A 13 -39.54 24.09 -5.81
N GLY A 14 -38.73 24.71 -4.95
CA GLY A 14 -37.29 24.55 -4.95
C GLY A 14 -36.94 23.13 -4.55
N HIS A 15 -36.64 22.29 -5.53
CA HIS A 15 -35.98 21.02 -5.26
C HIS A 15 -34.50 21.36 -5.01
N ARG A 16 -34.13 21.37 -3.74
CA ARG A 16 -32.74 21.18 -3.36
C ARG A 16 -32.38 19.77 -3.78
N THR A 17 -31.71 19.66 -4.90
CA THR A 17 -31.00 18.44 -5.25
C THR A 17 -29.86 18.27 -4.25
N THR A 18 -30.11 17.51 -3.22
CA THR A 18 -29.05 17.01 -2.34
C THR A 18 -28.24 16.07 -3.22
N PHE A 19 -27.08 16.54 -3.66
CA PHE A 19 -26.06 15.63 -4.19
C PHE A 19 -25.68 14.75 -3.00
N LEU A 20 -26.19 13.53 -2.99
CA LEU A 20 -25.62 12.45 -2.22
C LEU A 20 -24.19 12.27 -2.76
N ALA A 21 -23.23 12.83 -2.01
CA ALA A 21 -21.84 12.50 -2.20
C ALA A 21 -21.75 10.98 -2.08
N CYS A 22 -21.40 10.34 -3.18
CA CYS A 22 -21.00 8.95 -3.18
C CYS A 22 -19.91 8.82 -2.10
N PRO A 23 -20.02 7.91 -1.12
CA PRO A 23 -18.93 7.69 -0.21
C PRO A 23 -17.77 7.14 -1.04
N THR A 24 -16.80 7.98 -1.34
CA THR A 24 -15.50 7.54 -1.82
C THR A 24 -14.81 6.82 -0.67
N THR A 25 -15.13 5.55 -0.51
CA THR A 25 -14.40 4.60 0.32
C THR A 25 -13.12 4.16 -0.39
N ASP A 26 -12.39 5.08 -0.94
CA ASP A 26 -11.04 4.85 -1.44
C ASP A 26 -10.07 5.82 -0.79
N ARG A 27 -10.16 5.91 0.54
CA ARG A 27 -9.08 6.47 1.33
C ARG A 27 -8.14 5.29 1.59
N PRO A 28 -6.90 5.32 1.07
CA PRO A 28 -5.91 4.37 1.53
C PRO A 28 -5.86 4.47 3.05
N GLU A 29 -6.02 3.34 3.75
CA GLU A 29 -5.93 3.33 5.20
C GLU A 29 -4.59 3.92 5.59
N ASP A 30 -4.58 4.74 6.64
CA ASP A 30 -3.35 5.33 7.14
C ASP A 30 -2.39 4.19 7.53
N PRO A 31 -1.10 4.28 7.19
CA PRO A 31 -0.14 3.26 7.55
C PRO A 31 -0.08 3.09 9.07
N VAL A 32 -0.09 1.85 9.52
CA VAL A 32 -0.16 1.49 10.95
C VAL A 32 1.22 1.16 11.50
N ILE A 33 2.11 0.54 10.70
CA ILE A 33 3.49 0.25 11.06
C ILE A 33 4.41 0.77 9.97
N GLU A 34 5.33 1.64 10.35
CA GLU A 34 6.42 2.08 9.49
C GLU A 34 7.65 1.21 9.71
N ALA A 35 8.39 0.96 8.63
CA ALA A 35 9.66 0.24 8.72
C ALA A 35 10.73 1.10 9.38
N SER A 36 11.75 0.44 9.90
CA SER A 36 12.96 1.12 10.42
C SER A 36 13.67 1.91 9.31
N VAL A 37 14.31 3.01 9.67
CA VAL A 37 15.16 3.79 8.76
C VAL A 37 16.53 3.13 8.68
N VAL A 38 16.86 2.57 7.53
CA VAL A 38 18.14 1.83 7.34
C VAL A 38 19.00 2.39 6.21
N ILE A 39 18.44 3.22 5.33
CA ILE A 39 19.17 3.80 4.20
C ILE A 39 20.09 4.91 4.72
N PRO A 40 21.41 4.84 4.47
CA PRO A 40 22.35 5.85 4.93
C PRO A 40 21.97 7.26 4.45
N GLY A 41 21.95 8.22 5.40
CA GLY A 41 21.64 9.63 5.12
C GLY A 41 20.14 9.95 5.10
N GLU A 42 19.26 8.98 5.29
CA GLU A 42 17.83 9.20 5.42
C GLU A 42 17.42 9.35 6.89
N THR A 43 16.36 10.11 7.11
CA THR A 43 15.79 10.36 8.45
C THR A 43 14.34 9.94 8.55
N GLN A 44 13.74 9.52 7.45
CA GLN A 44 12.33 9.13 7.36
C GLN A 44 12.24 7.69 6.85
N PRO A 45 11.25 6.91 7.32
CA PRO A 45 10.98 5.59 6.79
C PRO A 45 10.56 5.67 5.31
N ARG A 46 10.83 4.61 4.59
CA ARG A 46 10.53 4.50 3.16
C ARG A 46 9.28 3.70 2.85
N VAL A 47 8.90 2.83 3.77
CA VAL A 47 7.80 1.88 3.57
C VAL A 47 7.04 1.64 4.86
N ALA A 48 5.73 1.41 4.72
CA ALA A 48 4.82 1.12 5.82
C ALA A 48 3.83 0.01 5.44
N LEU A 49 3.16 -0.54 6.44
CA LEU A 49 2.11 -1.57 6.31
C LEU A 49 0.75 -1.00 6.70
N THR A 50 -0.32 -1.43 6.01
CA THR A 50 -1.70 -1.26 6.47
C THR A 50 -2.06 -2.29 7.54
N SER A 51 -3.15 -2.08 8.28
CA SER A 51 -3.67 -3.05 9.26
C SER A 51 -3.95 -4.41 8.63
N GLU A 52 -4.54 -4.43 7.45
CA GLU A 52 -4.85 -5.65 6.71
C GLU A 52 -3.59 -6.42 6.32
N SER A 53 -2.55 -5.69 5.91
CA SER A 53 -1.24 -6.30 5.60
C SER A 53 -0.62 -6.95 6.83
N ILE A 54 -0.71 -6.30 7.99
CA ILE A 54 -0.18 -6.82 9.27
C ILE A 54 -0.93 -8.10 9.67
N ASP A 55 -2.25 -8.10 9.58
CA ASP A 55 -3.05 -9.27 9.94
C ASP A 55 -2.75 -10.46 9.03
N LEU A 56 -2.64 -10.22 7.73
CA LEU A 56 -2.24 -11.25 6.78
C LEU A 56 -0.83 -11.77 7.05
N LEU A 57 0.13 -10.87 7.27
CA LEU A 57 1.52 -11.25 7.55
C LEU A 57 1.67 -12.07 8.84
N ARG A 58 0.94 -11.73 9.89
CA ARG A 58 0.91 -12.54 11.12
C ARG A 58 0.37 -13.95 10.88
N LYS A 59 -0.69 -14.06 10.06
CA LYS A 59 -1.22 -15.36 9.65
C LYS A 59 -0.19 -16.17 8.86
N LEU A 60 0.45 -15.54 7.86
CA LEU A 60 1.46 -16.19 7.02
C LEU A 60 2.71 -16.55 7.83
N TRP A 61 3.13 -15.72 8.78
CA TRP A 61 4.21 -16.03 9.69
C TRP A 61 3.95 -17.29 10.50
N GLY A 62 2.72 -17.46 10.97
CA GLY A 62 2.31 -18.69 11.68
C GLY A 62 2.37 -19.95 10.82
N GLN A 63 2.28 -19.82 9.50
CA GLN A 63 2.29 -20.94 8.54
C GLN A 63 3.68 -21.24 7.98
N TYR A 64 4.47 -20.21 7.70
CA TYR A 64 5.73 -20.30 6.96
C TYR A 64 6.97 -19.94 7.81
N GLY A 65 6.77 -19.38 9.00
CA GLY A 65 7.85 -18.82 9.81
C GLY A 65 8.30 -17.44 9.33
N PRO A 66 9.56 -17.05 9.56
CA PRO A 66 10.10 -15.76 9.14
C PRO A 66 9.86 -15.48 7.66
N LEU A 67 9.52 -14.21 7.36
CA LEU A 67 9.16 -13.76 6.02
C LEU A 67 10.05 -12.60 5.57
N MET A 68 10.11 -12.39 4.27
CA MET A 68 10.72 -11.21 3.66
C MET A 68 9.92 -10.73 2.47
N PHE A 69 10.02 -9.45 2.13
CA PHE A 69 9.51 -8.91 0.88
C PHE A 69 10.64 -8.62 -0.10
N HIS A 70 10.35 -8.84 -1.38
CA HIS A 70 11.17 -8.35 -2.47
C HIS A 70 10.32 -7.70 -3.56
N GLN A 71 10.64 -6.45 -3.90
CA GLN A 71 10.04 -5.72 -5.00
C GLN A 71 10.99 -5.69 -6.17
N SER A 72 10.75 -6.54 -7.16
CA SER A 72 11.51 -6.56 -8.41
C SER A 72 10.99 -5.50 -9.38
N GLY A 73 11.91 -4.88 -10.14
CA GLY A 73 11.56 -4.02 -11.26
C GLY A 73 11.28 -4.81 -12.53
N GLY A 74 10.52 -4.22 -13.46
CA GLY A 74 10.51 -4.63 -14.86
C GLY A 74 9.46 -5.66 -15.28
N CYS A 75 8.52 -6.04 -14.45
CA CYS A 75 7.38 -6.85 -14.89
C CYS A 75 6.08 -6.03 -14.89
N CYS A 76 5.09 -6.45 -15.67
CA CYS A 76 3.79 -5.80 -15.86
C CYS A 76 3.01 -5.54 -14.56
N ASP A 77 3.54 -5.94 -13.41
CA ASP A 77 2.92 -5.85 -12.09
C ASP A 77 3.86 -5.22 -11.05
N GLY A 78 4.60 -4.17 -11.46
CA GLY A 78 5.55 -3.44 -10.60
C GLY A 78 4.96 -2.84 -9.31
N SER A 79 3.66 -3.02 -9.08
CA SER A 79 2.95 -2.61 -7.88
C SER A 79 2.72 -3.74 -6.87
N SER A 80 3.17 -4.97 -7.16
CA SER A 80 2.99 -6.13 -6.28
C SER A 80 4.33 -6.61 -5.75
N PRO A 81 4.67 -6.33 -4.49
CA PRO A 81 5.82 -6.93 -3.85
C PRO A 81 5.55 -8.41 -3.62
N MET A 82 6.56 -9.24 -3.78
CA MET A 82 6.46 -10.65 -3.48
C MET A 82 6.89 -10.91 -2.04
N CYS A 83 6.11 -11.72 -1.33
CA CYS A 83 6.42 -12.18 0.01
C CYS A 83 6.94 -13.61 -0.04
N TYR A 84 8.12 -13.85 0.53
CA TYR A 84 8.78 -15.14 0.57
C TYR A 84 9.04 -15.57 2.01
N PRO A 85 9.14 -16.89 2.29
CA PRO A 85 9.84 -17.34 3.47
C PRO A 85 11.27 -16.79 3.47
N ASP A 86 11.77 -16.38 4.63
CA ASP A 86 13.11 -15.84 4.75
C ASP A 86 14.16 -16.89 4.33
N GLY A 87 15.05 -16.50 3.42
CA GLY A 87 16.06 -17.38 2.83
C GLY A 87 15.66 -18.08 1.54
N ASP A 88 14.38 -18.07 1.14
CA ASP A 88 13.95 -18.64 -0.16
C ASP A 88 14.29 -17.73 -1.34
N PHE A 89 14.45 -16.44 -1.10
CA PHE A 89 14.90 -15.48 -2.09
C PHE A 89 16.27 -14.94 -1.71
N ILE A 90 17.22 -15.02 -2.65
CA ILE A 90 18.59 -14.52 -2.46
C ILE A 90 18.67 -13.11 -3.01
N THR A 91 18.92 -12.16 -2.14
CA THR A 91 19.19 -10.76 -2.52
C THR A 91 20.57 -10.64 -3.16
N SER A 92 20.72 -9.68 -4.07
CA SER A 92 21.97 -9.33 -4.71
C SER A 92 22.59 -8.06 -4.12
N ASP A 93 23.84 -7.78 -4.44
CA ASP A 93 24.52 -6.55 -4.03
C ASP A 93 23.87 -5.27 -4.60
N ASN A 94 23.02 -5.42 -5.61
CA ASN A 94 22.25 -4.32 -6.20
C ASN A 94 20.89 -4.10 -5.55
N ASP A 95 20.45 -5.00 -4.66
CA ASP A 95 19.19 -4.83 -3.95
C ASP A 95 19.35 -3.86 -2.78
N VAL A 96 18.33 -3.05 -2.54
CA VAL A 96 18.31 -2.05 -1.49
C VAL A 96 17.33 -2.48 -0.41
N LEU A 97 17.81 -2.59 0.83
CA LEU A 97 16.94 -2.75 1.99
C LEU A 97 16.26 -1.41 2.28
N LEU A 98 14.93 -1.34 2.11
CA LEU A 98 14.16 -0.12 2.41
C LEU A 98 13.87 0.04 3.89
N GLY A 99 13.82 -1.05 4.63
CA GLY A 99 13.59 -1.08 6.06
C GLY A 99 13.11 -2.44 6.55
N THR A 100 13.01 -2.56 7.86
CA THR A 100 12.53 -3.77 8.55
C THR A 100 11.28 -3.44 9.34
N PHE A 101 10.23 -4.22 9.18
CA PHE A 101 9.02 -4.13 9.97
C PHE A 101 9.10 -5.03 11.19
N ASP A 102 8.60 -4.58 12.32
CA ASP A 102 8.28 -5.44 13.44
C ASP A 102 6.76 -5.59 13.57
N ILE A 103 6.25 -6.76 13.20
CA ILE A 103 4.82 -7.08 13.26
C ILE A 103 4.44 -7.83 14.54
N SER A 104 5.37 -7.98 15.50
CA SER A 104 5.11 -8.67 16.76
C SER A 104 3.96 -8.03 17.53
N GLN A 105 3.31 -8.83 18.36
CA GLN A 105 2.36 -8.32 19.33
C GLN A 105 3.09 -7.85 20.58
N PRO A 106 2.54 -6.88 21.32
CA PRO A 106 3.16 -6.43 22.57
C PRO A 106 3.44 -7.58 23.53
N GLY A 107 4.71 -7.73 23.94
CA GLY A 107 5.16 -8.79 24.85
C GLY A 107 5.41 -10.15 24.18
N ALA A 108 5.28 -10.27 22.89
CA ALA A 108 5.66 -11.46 22.10
C ALA A 108 7.11 -11.37 21.61
N GLU A 109 7.61 -12.49 21.10
CA GLU A 109 8.90 -12.54 20.41
C GLU A 109 8.86 -11.66 19.15
N ALA A 110 9.98 -11.01 18.83
CA ALA A 110 10.08 -10.13 17.68
C ALA A 110 9.80 -10.89 16.36
N GLN A 111 8.97 -10.30 15.51
CA GLN A 111 8.65 -10.80 14.18
C GLN A 111 9.08 -9.77 13.14
N LEU A 112 10.33 -9.87 12.72
CA LEU A 112 10.97 -8.90 11.85
C LEU A 112 10.86 -9.34 10.40
N ILE A 113 10.42 -8.42 9.52
CA ILE A 113 10.24 -8.64 8.09
C ILE A 113 11.01 -7.56 7.34
N ASP A 114 12.01 -7.97 6.58
CA ASP A 114 12.79 -7.09 5.72
C ASP A 114 12.04 -6.80 4.41
N PHE A 115 12.09 -5.55 3.98
CA PHE A 115 11.55 -5.13 2.69
C PHE A 115 12.68 -4.72 1.75
N TRP A 116 12.95 -5.55 0.78
CA TRP A 116 13.97 -5.35 -0.25
C TRP A 116 13.37 -4.85 -1.55
N MET A 117 14.14 -4.07 -2.28
CA MET A 117 13.80 -3.59 -3.61
C MET A 117 15.00 -3.68 -4.53
N SER A 118 14.80 -4.05 -5.80
CA SER A 118 15.90 -4.00 -6.76
C SER A 118 16.42 -2.57 -6.92
N GLY A 119 17.72 -2.42 -7.11
CA GLY A 119 18.35 -1.10 -7.25
C GLY A 119 17.79 -0.30 -8.43
N GLU A 120 17.43 -0.97 -9.51
CA GLU A 120 16.80 -0.33 -10.67
C GLU A 120 15.42 0.25 -10.30
N GLN A 121 14.61 -0.52 -9.58
CA GLN A 121 13.31 -0.05 -9.11
C GLN A 121 13.45 1.09 -8.10
N PHE A 122 14.42 0.98 -7.19
CA PHE A 122 14.70 2.01 -6.22
C PHE A 122 15.10 3.34 -6.88
N ALA A 123 15.87 3.31 -7.95
CA ALA A 123 16.25 4.52 -8.69
C ALA A 123 15.02 5.28 -9.21
N TYR A 124 13.98 4.57 -9.66
CA TYR A 124 12.72 5.18 -10.09
C TYR A 124 11.88 5.69 -8.92
N TRP A 125 11.88 4.97 -7.79
CA TRP A 125 10.98 5.21 -6.66
C TRP A 125 11.66 5.91 -5.48
N SER A 126 12.90 6.37 -5.65
CA SER A 126 13.69 7.02 -4.59
C SER A 126 13.05 8.27 -3.98
N HIS A 127 12.09 8.87 -4.64
CA HIS A 127 11.34 10.05 -4.19
C HIS A 127 9.95 9.72 -3.62
N THR A 128 9.64 8.43 -3.44
CA THR A 128 8.32 7.98 -2.98
C THR A 128 8.39 7.30 -1.62
N PHE A 129 7.32 7.50 -0.85
CA PHE A 129 6.97 6.69 0.31
C PHE A 129 6.00 5.60 -0.13
N LEU A 130 6.24 4.38 0.30
CA LEU A 130 5.49 3.21 -0.10
C LEU A 130 4.59 2.73 1.04
N THR A 131 3.41 2.24 0.71
CA THR A 131 2.53 1.55 1.66
C THR A 131 2.14 0.20 1.09
N VAL A 132 2.44 -0.86 1.81
CA VAL A 132 2.03 -2.22 1.47
C VAL A 132 0.61 -2.42 1.96
N ASP A 133 -0.28 -2.67 1.03
CA ASP A 133 -1.69 -2.94 1.23
C ASP A 133 -2.05 -4.34 0.74
N VAL A 134 -3.26 -4.82 1.05
CA VAL A 134 -3.76 -6.14 0.62
C VAL A 134 -5.04 -5.96 -0.17
N VAL A 135 -5.12 -6.61 -1.32
CA VAL A 135 -6.31 -6.64 -2.15
C VAL A 135 -6.69 -8.06 -2.53
N LYS A 136 -7.96 -8.29 -2.80
CA LYS A 136 -8.43 -9.55 -3.37
C LYS A 136 -7.88 -9.69 -4.79
N GLY A 137 -7.37 -10.86 -5.10
CA GLY A 137 -6.86 -11.14 -6.44
C GLY A 137 -5.93 -12.34 -6.44
N ARG A 138 -5.52 -12.74 -7.64
CA ARG A 138 -4.49 -13.76 -7.79
C ARG A 138 -3.14 -13.09 -7.52
N GLY A 139 -2.48 -13.47 -6.43
CA GLY A 139 -1.08 -13.11 -6.18
C GLY A 139 -0.14 -13.69 -7.23
N SER A 140 1.10 -13.21 -7.25
CA SER A 140 2.16 -13.84 -8.05
C SER A 140 2.39 -15.27 -7.55
N GLY A 141 2.55 -16.24 -8.48
CA GLY A 141 2.51 -17.67 -8.16
C GLY A 141 3.55 -18.19 -7.16
N PHE A 142 4.57 -17.39 -6.83
CA PHE A 142 5.61 -17.72 -5.85
C PHE A 142 5.46 -16.95 -4.52
N SER A 143 4.53 -16.03 -4.43
CA SER A 143 4.29 -15.26 -3.22
C SER A 143 3.39 -16.04 -2.27
N VAL A 144 3.74 -16.06 -0.96
CA VAL A 144 3.09 -16.94 0.02
C VAL A 144 1.63 -16.61 0.32
N GLU A 145 1.16 -15.43 -0.03
CA GLU A 145 -0.25 -15.02 0.10
C GLU A 145 -1.14 -15.52 -1.05
N ALA A 146 -0.55 -15.97 -2.16
CA ALA A 146 -1.31 -16.38 -3.34
C ALA A 146 -2.38 -17.45 -3.08
N PRO A 147 -2.15 -18.49 -2.23
CA PRO A 147 -3.16 -19.50 -1.88
C PRO A 147 -4.36 -18.92 -1.12
N GLU A 148 -4.20 -17.78 -0.46
CA GLU A 148 -5.27 -17.10 0.28
C GLU A 148 -6.26 -16.34 -0.65
N GLY A 149 -5.99 -16.27 -1.95
CA GLY A 149 -6.78 -15.48 -2.90
C GLY A 149 -6.61 -13.97 -2.69
N LEU A 150 -5.51 -13.60 -2.07
CA LEU A 150 -5.10 -12.23 -1.77
C LEU A 150 -3.77 -11.92 -2.49
N ARG A 151 -3.49 -10.64 -2.63
CA ARG A 151 -2.17 -10.18 -3.08
C ARG A 151 -1.77 -8.92 -2.35
N PHE A 152 -0.48 -8.78 -2.10
CA PHE A 152 0.08 -7.52 -1.65
C PHE A 152 0.13 -6.51 -2.81
N LEU A 153 -0.11 -5.26 -2.50
CA LEU A 153 -0.12 -4.15 -3.44
C LEU A 153 0.67 -2.99 -2.84
N ILE A 154 1.50 -2.33 -3.66
CA ILE A 154 2.15 -1.08 -3.26
C ILE A 154 1.28 0.09 -3.65
N ARG A 155 0.98 0.94 -2.66
CA ARG A 155 0.52 2.30 -2.87
C ARG A 155 1.71 3.24 -2.67
N SER A 156 1.85 4.25 -3.49
CA SER A 156 2.96 5.20 -3.40
C SER A 156 2.44 6.63 -3.29
N ARG A 157 3.15 7.44 -2.51
CA ARG A 157 2.98 8.89 -2.48
C ARG A 157 4.35 9.56 -2.55
N LEU A 158 4.40 10.78 -3.02
CA LEU A 158 5.65 11.55 -2.99
C LEU A 158 6.05 11.79 -1.53
N MET A 159 7.33 11.65 -1.25
CA MET A 159 7.91 12.09 0.02
C MET A 159 7.92 13.61 0.04
N GLU A 160 7.54 14.18 1.18
CA GLU A 160 7.73 15.61 1.40
C GLU A 160 9.23 15.87 1.49
N THR A 161 9.76 16.65 0.56
CA THR A 161 11.12 17.17 0.70
C THR A 161 11.11 18.09 1.91
N ALA A 162 11.92 17.77 2.93
CA ALA A 162 12.17 18.71 4.01
C ALA A 162 12.61 20.03 3.37
N THR A 163 11.75 21.03 3.42
CA THR A 163 12.12 22.39 2.98
C THR A 163 13.24 22.83 3.90
N PRO A 164 14.44 23.15 3.39
CA PRO A 164 15.45 23.76 4.27
C PRO A 164 14.84 25.05 4.80
N PHE A 165 14.77 25.18 6.12
CA PHE A 165 14.44 26.43 6.75
C PHE A 165 15.50 27.46 6.33
N GLU A 166 15.10 28.45 5.53
CA GLU A 166 15.87 29.69 5.38
C GLU A 166 15.86 30.49 6.67
#